data_1d25b400c5eb5aa4c3056f639af31ce5
#
_entry.id   1d25b400c5eb5aa4c3056f639af31ce5
#
_cell.length_a   1.000
_cell.length_b   1.000
_cell.length_c   1.000
_cell.angle_alpha   90.00
_cell.angle_beta   90.00
_cell.angle_gamma   90.00
#
_symmetry.space_group_name_H-M   'P 1'
#
loop_
_entity.id
_entity.type
_entity.pdbx_description
1 polymer ?
#
loop_
_entity_poly.entity_id
_entity_poly.type
_entity_poly.pdbx_seq_one_letter_code
_entity_poly.pdbx_strand_id
1 'polypeptide(L)' 'FTSADFAKAAHIRRPLAQTVLNILAEVGCVQKTGKQGNNILYISSEW' A
#
# COMPACT_ATOMS: atom_id res chain seq x y z
N PHE A 1 -2.37 6.09 -3.22
CA PHE A 1 -2.94 4.83 -3.70
C PHE A 1 -3.39 3.96 -2.54
N THR A 2 -4.20 2.94 -2.83
CA THR A 2 -4.67 1.99 -1.83
C THR A 2 -3.98 0.65 -2.04
N SER A 3 -4.16 -0.25 -1.04
CA SER A 3 -3.65 -1.63 -1.18
C SER A 3 -4.30 -2.35 -2.37
N ALA A 4 -5.56 -2.05 -2.68
CA ALA A 4 -6.23 -2.63 -3.85
C ALA A 4 -5.58 -2.15 -5.15
N ASP A 5 -5.27 -0.86 -5.24
CA ASP A 5 -4.58 -0.31 -6.41
C ASP A 5 -3.19 -0.93 -6.57
N PHE A 6 -2.48 -1.08 -5.47
CA PHE A 6 -1.16 -1.69 -5.47
C PHE A 6 -1.23 -3.15 -5.91
N ALA A 7 -2.18 -3.91 -5.38
CA ALA A 7 -2.37 -5.31 -5.75
C ALA A 7 -2.64 -5.47 -7.25
N LYS A 8 -3.48 -4.60 -7.80
CA LYS A 8 -3.82 -4.61 -9.21
C LYS A 8 -2.61 -4.28 -10.09
N ALA A 9 -1.85 -3.27 -9.71
CA ALA A 9 -0.67 -2.85 -10.46
C ALA A 9 0.44 -3.90 -10.42
N ALA A 10 0.60 -4.57 -9.29
CA ALA A 10 1.64 -5.59 -9.12
C ALA A 10 1.20 -6.99 -9.51
N HIS A 11 -0.07 -7.18 -9.88
CA HIS A 11 -0.66 -8.48 -10.22
C HIS A 11 -0.54 -9.49 -9.09
N ILE A 12 -0.77 -9.05 -7.86
CA ILE A 12 -0.70 -9.90 -6.67
C ILE A 12 -2.03 -9.85 -5.93
N ARG A 13 -2.20 -10.77 -4.98
CA ARG A 13 -3.40 -10.83 -4.16
C ARG A 13 -3.41 -9.72 -3.12
N ARG A 14 -4.62 -9.25 -2.75
CA ARG A 14 -4.76 -8.18 -1.76
C ARG A 14 -4.07 -8.49 -0.42
N PRO A 15 -4.20 -9.70 0.16
CA PRO A 15 -3.48 -10.00 1.39
C PRO A 15 -1.96 -9.88 1.26
N LEU A 16 -1.42 -10.32 0.13
CA LEU A 16 0.00 -10.18 -0.13
C LEU A 16 0.39 -8.72 -0.32
N ALA A 17 -0.43 -7.96 -1.04
CA ALA A 17 -0.20 -6.53 -1.22
C ALA A 17 -0.16 -5.80 0.12
N GLN A 18 -1.07 -6.14 1.04
CA GLN A 18 -1.09 -5.54 2.37
C GLN A 18 0.20 -5.85 3.14
N THR A 19 0.68 -7.09 3.05
CA THR A 19 1.92 -7.50 3.69
C THR A 19 3.11 -6.71 3.13
N VAL A 20 3.20 -6.60 1.81
CA VAL A 20 4.26 -5.86 1.16
C VAL A 20 4.22 -4.38 1.54
N LEU A 21 3.03 -3.78 1.54
CA LEU A 21 2.87 -2.38 1.93
C LEU A 21 3.24 -2.14 3.39
N ASN A 22 2.94 -3.09 4.28
CA ASN A 22 3.35 -2.97 5.67
C ASN A 22 4.87 -2.95 5.80
N ILE A 23 5.56 -3.80 5.05
CA ILE A 23 7.01 -3.83 5.03
C ILE A 23 7.57 -2.53 4.46
N LEU A 24 7.02 -2.06 3.35
CA LEU A 24 7.46 -0.81 2.72
C LEU A 24 7.23 0.39 3.63
N ALA A 25 6.11 0.40 4.37
CA ALA A 25 5.85 1.47 5.33
C ALA A 25 6.85 1.45 6.48
N GLU A 26 7.25 0.27 6.92
CA GLU A 26 8.20 0.12 8.01
C GLU A 26 9.59 0.60 7.62
N VAL A 27 10.01 0.37 6.38
CA VAL A 27 11.30 0.86 5.89
C VAL A 27 11.24 2.30 5.36
N GLY A 28 10.06 2.90 5.32
CA GLY A 28 9.89 4.30 4.93
C GLY A 28 9.72 4.56 3.45
N CYS A 29 9.50 3.53 2.63
CA CYS A 29 9.29 3.70 1.19
C CYS A 29 7.91 4.22 0.86
N VAL A 30 6.92 3.94 1.70
CA VAL A 30 5.57 4.47 1.57
C VAL A 30 5.09 4.98 2.91
N GLN A 31 4.10 5.85 2.92
CA GLN A 31 3.50 6.36 4.14
C GLN A 31 1.99 6.21 4.08
N LYS A 32 1.41 5.88 5.22
CA LYS A 32 -0.05 5.84 5.36
C LYS A 32 -0.54 7.27 5.53
N THR A 33 -1.43 7.70 4.65
CA THR A 33 -1.94 9.07 4.67
C THR A 33 -3.38 9.16 5.13
N GLY A 34 -4.11 8.05 5.18
CA GLY A 34 -5.49 8.07 5.57
C GLY A 34 -6.19 6.77 5.26
N LYS A 35 -7.50 6.83 5.21
CA LYS A 35 -8.33 5.66 4.98
C LYS A 35 -9.49 6.04 4.08
N GLN A 36 -9.76 5.23 3.08
CA GLN A 36 -10.88 5.42 2.18
C GLN A 36 -11.76 4.16 2.24
N GLY A 37 -12.89 4.26 2.93
CA GLY A 37 -13.73 3.10 3.19
C GLY A 37 -12.97 2.06 3.99
N ASN A 38 -12.80 0.86 3.45
CA ASN A 38 -12.06 -0.22 4.08
C ASN A 38 -10.59 -0.29 3.64
N ASN A 39 -10.16 0.64 2.79
CA ASN A 39 -8.81 0.64 2.23
C ASN A 39 -7.96 1.73 2.87
N ILE A 40 -6.72 1.39 3.20
CA ILE A 40 -5.76 2.36 3.71
C ILE A 40 -5.13 3.07 2.52
N LEU A 41 -5.07 4.39 2.57
CA LEU A 41 -4.41 5.20 1.55
C LEU A 41 -2.93 5.31 1.85
N TYR A 42 -2.12 5.16 0.81
CA TYR A 42 -0.67 5.27 0.91
C TYR A 42 -0.15 6.28 -0.09
N ILE A 43 0.97 6.89 0.22
CA ILE A 43 1.75 7.67 -0.75
C ILE A 43 3.16 7.11 -0.78
N SER A 44 3.78 7.16 -1.94
CA SER A 44 5.19 6.80 -2.06
C SER A 44 6.05 7.99 -1.68
N SER A 45 7.03 7.78 -0.81
CA SER A 45 7.88 8.85 -0.33
C SER A 45 9.12 9.09 -1.20
N GLU A 46 9.43 8.18 -2.10
CA GLU A 46 10.64 8.27 -2.93
C GLU A 46 10.43 7.99 -4.42
N TRP A 47 9.21 7.83 -4.85
CA TRP A 47 8.92 7.49 -6.25
C TRP A 47 8.41 8.67 -7.03
#